data_8788e919305c5dd94c4c28f6b517d289
#
_entry.id   8788e919305c5dd94c4c28f6b517d289
#
_cell.length_a   1.000
_cell.length_b   1.000
_cell.length_c   1.000
_cell.angle_alpha   90.00
_cell.angle_beta   90.00
_cell.angle_gamma   90.00
#
_symmetry.space_group_name_H-M   'P 1'
#
loop_
_entity.id
_entity.type
_entity.pdbx_description
1 polymer ?
#
loop_
_entity_poly.entity_id
_entity_poly.type
_entity_poly.pdbx_seq_one_letter_code
_entity_poly.pdbx_strand_id
1 'polypeptide(L)'
;KVEVFEAFVSQHYESMPVPTLIITDVPGQKEELESLLSELSERRVTVVHSPVGVRREWLNMCKTNADIALARHLALEGSQLSRLKELCEVLEISVPNDDWMKVRLECFDISHTSGEATQASCVVYEGAGMAHNLYRRFNITGIEPGDDYAAMRQVIERRYLPVSRGEAQLPTVVLIDGGKGQVKMAKDVFTELGLDTSVLVGVAKGEGRKVGLETLVFADESREPLELGRQSQALMLVAEIRDEAHRFAITGMRAKRAKTRNTSKLEDFEGIGPKRRQKLLSRFGGMRGLKNASIEDIATIEGISRKLAERIYLQLHGQAPKEISESNES
;
A
#
# COMPACT_ATOMS: atom_id res chain seq x y z
N LYS A 1 10.64 -7.65 29.79
CA LYS A 1 11.10 -6.33 29.28
C LYS A 1 12.53 -6.42 28.75
N VAL A 2 13.44 -7.09 29.46
CA VAL A 2 14.86 -7.22 29.06
C VAL A 2 14.97 -7.92 27.70
N GLU A 3 14.44 -9.12 27.56
CA GLU A 3 14.43 -9.90 26.30
C GLU A 3 13.84 -9.11 25.11
N VAL A 4 12.75 -8.35 25.34
CA VAL A 4 12.12 -7.52 24.29
C VAL A 4 13.05 -6.37 23.89
N PHE A 5 13.75 -5.76 24.86
CA PHE A 5 14.68 -4.69 24.59
C PHE A 5 15.89 -5.19 23.80
N GLU A 6 16.47 -6.31 24.20
CA GLU A 6 17.63 -6.92 23.53
C GLU A 6 17.28 -7.35 22.10
N ALA A 7 16.12 -8.00 21.91
CA ALA A 7 15.62 -8.36 20.58
C ALA A 7 15.38 -7.13 19.70
N PHE A 8 14.78 -6.08 20.26
CA PHE A 8 14.55 -4.82 19.56
C PHE A 8 15.86 -4.16 19.13
N VAL A 9 16.80 -4.03 20.07
CA VAL A 9 18.10 -3.37 19.79
C VAL A 9 18.87 -4.12 18.71
N SER A 10 18.91 -5.45 18.78
CA SER A 10 19.59 -6.28 17.78
C SER A 10 18.97 -6.11 16.39
N GLN A 11 17.65 -6.25 16.26
CA GLN A 11 16.95 -6.11 14.98
C GLN A 11 16.97 -4.70 14.41
N HIS A 12 16.83 -3.68 15.27
CA HIS A 12 16.80 -2.28 14.85
C HIS A 12 18.12 -1.86 14.21
N TYR A 13 19.24 -2.21 14.84
CA TYR A 13 20.56 -1.80 14.39
C TYR A 13 21.20 -2.71 13.32
N GLU A 14 20.53 -3.77 12.90
CA GLU A 14 20.90 -4.49 11.67
C GLU A 14 20.72 -3.61 10.41
N SER A 15 19.74 -2.72 10.43
CA SER A 15 19.38 -1.88 9.28
C SER A 15 19.62 -0.38 9.49
N MET A 16 19.88 0.05 10.72
CA MET A 16 20.04 1.45 11.09
C MET A 16 21.45 1.75 11.62
N PRO A 17 21.98 2.96 11.40
CA PRO A 17 23.29 3.34 11.94
C PRO A 17 23.32 3.27 13.48
N VAL A 18 24.31 2.59 14.03
CA VAL A 18 24.47 2.47 15.49
C VAL A 18 25.06 3.78 16.06
N PRO A 19 24.42 4.39 17.08
CA PRO A 19 24.96 5.57 17.76
C PRO A 19 26.09 5.18 18.72
N THR A 20 26.99 6.12 19.04
CA THR A 20 28.09 5.89 19.97
C THR A 20 27.64 5.80 21.44
N LEU A 21 26.43 6.24 21.75
CA LEU A 21 25.85 6.24 23.10
C LEU A 21 24.39 5.81 23.05
N ILE A 22 24.05 4.81 23.83
CA ILE A 22 22.66 4.38 24.08
C ILE A 22 22.35 4.61 25.56
N ILE A 23 21.22 5.24 25.82
CA ILE A 23 20.71 5.49 27.16
C ILE A 23 19.41 4.71 27.34
N THR A 24 19.33 3.89 28.38
CA THR A 24 18.17 3.04 28.65
C THR A 24 17.85 2.99 30.13
N ASP A 25 16.62 2.67 30.47
CA ASP A 25 16.18 2.34 31.83
C ASP A 25 15.94 0.83 32.01
N VAL A 26 16.11 0.06 30.95
CA VAL A 26 15.96 -1.38 30.98
C VAL A 26 17.28 -2.00 31.43
N PRO A 27 17.33 -2.65 32.61
CA PRO A 27 18.50 -3.38 33.01
C PRO A 27 18.67 -4.59 32.08
N GLY A 28 19.75 -4.63 31.34
CA GLY A 28 20.09 -5.72 30.42
C GLY A 28 21.56 -6.09 30.57
N GLN A 29 22.02 -7.01 29.74
CA GLN A 29 23.44 -7.42 29.71
C GLN A 29 24.26 -6.35 29.00
N LYS A 30 24.63 -5.31 29.75
CA LYS A 30 25.31 -4.12 29.25
C LYS A 30 26.52 -4.46 28.39
N GLU A 31 27.39 -5.32 28.94
CA GLU A 31 28.66 -5.66 28.31
C GLU A 31 28.45 -6.41 26.98
N GLU A 32 27.45 -7.29 26.91
CA GLU A 32 27.11 -8.04 25.69
C GLU A 32 26.55 -7.11 24.62
N LEU A 33 25.65 -6.18 24.99
CA LEU A 33 25.10 -5.19 24.07
C LEU A 33 26.17 -4.23 23.56
N GLU A 34 27.08 -3.73 24.45
CA GLU A 34 28.19 -2.88 24.05
C GLU A 34 29.15 -3.61 23.09
N SER A 35 29.41 -4.90 23.30
CA SER A 35 30.25 -5.72 22.44
C SER A 35 29.60 -5.91 21.07
N LEU A 36 28.34 -6.38 21.03
CA LEU A 36 27.58 -6.61 19.81
C LEU A 36 27.48 -5.35 18.95
N LEU A 37 27.08 -4.23 19.55
CA LEU A 37 26.86 -2.98 18.83
C LEU A 37 28.18 -2.34 18.38
N SER A 38 29.26 -2.52 19.15
CA SER A 38 30.61 -2.04 18.77
C SER A 38 31.15 -2.85 17.59
N GLU A 39 30.90 -4.15 17.53
CA GLU A 39 31.25 -5.01 16.41
C GLU A 39 30.46 -4.63 15.14
N LEU A 40 29.14 -4.45 15.26
CA LEU A 40 28.29 -4.03 14.15
C LEU A 40 28.66 -2.68 13.55
N SER A 41 29.14 -1.75 14.37
CA SER A 41 29.43 -0.37 13.94
C SER A 41 30.91 -0.09 13.67
N GLU A 42 31.80 -1.06 13.94
CA GLU A 42 33.27 -0.87 13.91
C GLU A 42 33.75 0.32 14.79
N ARG A 43 32.96 0.69 15.81
CA ARG A 43 33.23 1.80 16.72
C ARG A 43 32.85 1.43 18.14
N ARG A 44 33.49 2.07 19.11
CA ARG A 44 33.11 1.87 20.50
C ARG A 44 31.71 2.44 20.77
N VAL A 45 30.79 1.59 21.22
CA VAL A 45 29.45 1.96 21.67
C VAL A 45 29.38 1.84 23.20
N THR A 46 28.74 2.80 23.84
CA THR A 46 28.54 2.80 25.29
C THR A 46 27.05 2.72 25.61
N VAL A 47 26.64 1.80 26.49
CA VAL A 47 25.28 1.68 27.00
C VAL A 47 25.25 2.19 28.45
N VAL A 48 24.38 3.16 28.73
CA VAL A 48 24.24 3.77 30.05
C VAL A 48 22.89 3.43 30.65
N HIS A 49 22.91 2.67 31.75
CA HIS A 49 21.77 2.48 32.65
C HIS A 49 21.75 3.56 33.70
N SER A 50 20.59 3.93 34.22
CA SER A 50 20.46 4.88 35.31
C SER A 50 21.27 6.18 35.12
N PRO A 51 21.06 6.89 34.00
CA PRO A 51 21.78 8.12 33.69
C PRO A 51 21.51 9.22 34.75
N VAL A 52 22.43 10.17 34.89
CA VAL A 52 22.30 11.35 35.76
C VAL A 52 22.35 12.64 34.96
N GLY A 53 21.89 13.74 35.55
CA GLY A 53 21.91 15.07 34.92
C GLY A 53 21.10 15.10 33.60
N VAL A 54 21.61 15.79 32.61
CA VAL A 54 20.95 16.01 31.31
C VAL A 54 20.56 14.69 30.61
N ARG A 55 21.36 13.64 30.75
CA ARG A 55 21.03 12.33 30.18
C ARG A 55 19.80 11.70 30.81
N ARG A 56 19.57 11.97 32.09
CA ARG A 56 18.35 11.55 32.80
C ARG A 56 17.12 12.30 32.29
N GLU A 57 17.27 13.57 32.00
CA GLU A 57 16.20 14.38 31.40
C GLU A 57 15.83 13.86 30.01
N TRP A 58 16.80 13.53 29.17
CA TRP A 58 16.55 12.92 27.86
C TRP A 58 15.79 11.58 27.98
N LEU A 59 16.22 10.71 28.90
CA LEU A 59 15.53 9.45 29.14
C LEU A 59 14.08 9.66 29.59
N ASN A 60 13.84 10.61 30.50
CA ASN A 60 12.49 10.95 30.96
C ASN A 60 11.62 11.50 29.81
N MET A 61 12.19 12.34 28.96
CA MET A 61 11.50 12.85 27.77
C MET A 61 11.14 11.71 26.80
N CYS A 62 12.05 10.78 26.55
CA CYS A 62 11.78 9.59 25.73
C CYS A 62 10.66 8.72 26.33
N LYS A 63 10.66 8.51 27.65
CA LYS A 63 9.59 7.78 28.34
C LYS A 63 8.24 8.47 28.18
N THR A 64 8.17 9.76 28.45
CA THR A 64 6.93 10.54 28.27
C THR A 64 6.41 10.45 26.85
N ASN A 65 7.30 10.58 25.85
CA ASN A 65 6.91 10.44 24.44
C ASN A 65 6.41 9.04 24.10
N ALA A 66 7.04 7.99 24.63
CA ALA A 66 6.63 6.61 24.45
C ALA A 66 5.25 6.34 25.09
N ASP A 67 5.02 6.84 26.30
CA ASP A 67 3.73 6.72 27.00
C ASP A 67 2.60 7.43 26.23
N ILE A 68 2.86 8.63 25.72
CA ILE A 68 1.91 9.39 24.88
C ILE A 68 1.61 8.63 23.58
N ALA A 69 2.64 8.12 22.92
CA ALA A 69 2.48 7.37 21.68
C ALA A 69 1.69 6.08 21.90
N LEU A 70 1.98 5.36 22.98
CA LEU A 70 1.24 4.15 23.38
C LEU A 70 -0.23 4.46 23.71
N ALA A 71 -0.48 5.48 24.51
CA ALA A 71 -1.84 5.90 24.87
C ALA A 71 -2.64 6.28 23.61
N ARG A 72 -2.02 6.99 22.66
CA ARG A 72 -2.64 7.35 21.38
C ARG A 72 -2.93 6.10 20.55
N HIS A 73 -2.01 5.15 20.48
CA HIS A 73 -2.19 3.90 19.73
C HIS A 73 -3.34 3.08 20.28
N LEU A 74 -3.39 2.88 21.59
CA LEU A 74 -4.47 2.16 22.26
C LEU A 74 -5.84 2.84 22.10
N ALA A 75 -5.87 4.18 22.14
CA ALA A 75 -7.10 4.92 21.89
C ALA A 75 -7.60 4.78 20.44
N LEU A 76 -6.69 4.76 19.48
CA LEU A 76 -7.02 4.53 18.07
C LEU A 76 -7.55 3.10 17.85
N GLU A 77 -6.87 2.09 18.38
CA GLU A 77 -7.32 0.70 18.28
C GLU A 77 -8.69 0.51 18.93
N GLY A 78 -8.93 1.07 20.11
CA GLY A 78 -10.22 1.03 20.78
C GLY A 78 -11.33 1.69 19.96
N SER A 79 -11.04 2.81 19.28
CA SER A 79 -11.97 3.47 18.37
C SER A 79 -12.27 2.62 17.14
N GLN A 80 -11.27 1.99 16.52
CA GLN A 80 -11.47 1.13 15.35
C GLN A 80 -12.27 -0.12 15.71
N LEU A 81 -11.98 -0.75 16.84
CA LEU A 81 -12.75 -1.89 17.32
C LEU A 81 -14.21 -1.53 17.60
N SER A 82 -14.47 -0.35 18.18
CA SER A 82 -15.82 0.15 18.43
C SER A 82 -16.60 0.33 17.12
N ARG A 83 -15.96 0.91 16.10
CA ARG A 83 -16.55 1.07 14.75
C ARG A 83 -16.86 -0.26 14.08
N LEU A 84 -15.95 -1.24 14.22
CA LEU A 84 -16.14 -2.59 13.69
C LEU A 84 -17.31 -3.31 14.36
N LYS A 85 -17.43 -3.19 15.69
CA LYS A 85 -18.54 -3.78 16.45
C LYS A 85 -19.88 -3.19 16.03
N GLU A 86 -20.00 -1.87 15.95
CA GLU A 86 -21.21 -1.21 15.48
C GLU A 86 -21.56 -1.64 14.04
N LEU A 87 -20.56 -1.76 13.15
CA LEU A 87 -20.81 -2.24 11.79
C LEU A 87 -21.35 -3.68 11.76
N CYS A 88 -20.76 -4.58 12.52
CA CYS A 88 -21.26 -5.96 12.63
C CYS A 88 -22.67 -6.03 13.22
N GLU A 89 -22.96 -5.22 14.24
CA GLU A 89 -24.30 -5.13 14.83
C GLU A 89 -25.33 -4.63 13.82
N VAL A 90 -25.02 -3.56 13.11
CA VAL A 90 -25.88 -2.98 12.06
C VAL A 90 -26.13 -3.95 10.91
N LEU A 91 -25.13 -4.76 10.55
CA LEU A 91 -25.21 -5.78 9.51
C LEU A 91 -25.80 -7.11 10.03
N GLU A 92 -26.10 -7.21 11.34
CA GLU A 92 -26.61 -8.43 11.99
C GLU A 92 -25.63 -9.62 11.90
N ILE A 93 -24.32 -9.32 11.92
CA ILE A 93 -23.27 -10.33 11.82
C ILE A 93 -22.88 -10.80 13.22
N SER A 94 -23.02 -12.10 13.45
CA SER A 94 -22.51 -12.73 14.69
C SER A 94 -21.04 -13.06 14.54
N VAL A 95 -20.22 -12.58 15.49
CA VAL A 95 -18.78 -12.88 15.54
C VAL A 95 -18.56 -14.02 16.55
N PRO A 96 -18.18 -15.24 16.12
CA PRO A 96 -17.99 -16.37 17.00
C PRO A 96 -16.91 -16.07 18.06
N ASN A 97 -17.23 -16.41 19.34
CA ASN A 97 -16.32 -16.23 20.48
C ASN A 97 -15.77 -14.79 20.67
N ASP A 98 -16.46 -13.79 20.15
CA ASP A 98 -16.00 -12.39 20.16
C ASP A 98 -14.58 -12.21 19.59
N ASP A 99 -14.19 -13.07 18.64
CA ASP A 99 -12.86 -13.00 18.01
C ASP A 99 -12.85 -11.94 16.90
N TRP A 100 -12.90 -10.70 17.34
CA TRP A 100 -12.92 -9.51 16.46
C TRP A 100 -11.67 -9.40 15.56
N MET A 101 -10.57 -10.04 15.96
CA MET A 101 -9.33 -10.05 15.19
C MET A 101 -9.43 -10.89 13.92
N LYS A 102 -10.42 -11.80 13.84
CA LYS A 102 -10.71 -12.60 12.64
C LYS A 102 -11.74 -11.96 11.71
N VAL A 103 -12.38 -10.88 12.12
CA VAL A 103 -13.32 -10.17 11.26
C VAL A 103 -12.56 -9.50 10.13
N ARG A 104 -12.92 -9.86 8.91
CA ARG A 104 -12.28 -9.40 7.69
C ARG A 104 -13.29 -8.76 6.75
N LEU A 105 -13.00 -7.54 6.34
CA LEU A 105 -13.76 -6.82 5.33
C LEU A 105 -12.90 -6.61 4.10
N GLU A 106 -13.45 -6.81 2.92
CA GLU A 106 -12.81 -6.51 1.64
C GLU A 106 -13.64 -5.46 0.90
N CYS A 107 -13.00 -4.45 0.33
CA CYS A 107 -13.69 -3.42 -0.44
C CYS A 107 -13.13 -3.33 -1.85
N PHE A 108 -14.04 -3.32 -2.83
CA PHE A 108 -13.73 -3.24 -4.25
C PHE A 108 -14.10 -1.87 -4.81
N ASP A 109 -13.16 -1.29 -5.55
CA ASP A 109 -13.35 -0.08 -6.35
C ASP A 109 -12.92 -0.36 -7.80
N ILE A 110 -13.79 0.02 -8.75
CA ILE A 110 -13.50 -0.03 -10.18
C ILE A 110 -13.16 1.37 -10.66
N SER A 111 -11.95 1.51 -11.16
CA SER A 111 -11.46 2.80 -11.65
C SER A 111 -11.18 2.74 -13.15
N HIS A 112 -11.76 3.68 -13.88
CA HIS A 112 -11.53 3.86 -15.31
C HIS A 112 -10.56 4.98 -15.57
N THR A 113 -9.70 4.76 -16.55
CA THR A 113 -8.85 5.80 -17.11
C THR A 113 -9.35 6.12 -18.51
N SER A 114 -9.65 7.37 -18.79
CA SER A 114 -10.07 7.80 -20.14
C SER A 114 -9.06 7.32 -21.19
N GLY A 115 -9.44 6.30 -21.98
CA GLY A 115 -8.64 5.74 -23.06
C GLY A 115 -7.59 4.68 -22.70
N GLU A 116 -7.51 4.24 -21.43
CA GLU A 116 -6.58 3.20 -20.97
C GLU A 116 -7.30 2.04 -20.28
N ALA A 117 -6.55 0.94 -20.04
CA ALA A 117 -7.08 -0.28 -19.45
C ALA A 117 -7.72 -0.03 -18.07
N THR A 118 -8.94 -0.54 -17.89
CA THR A 118 -9.67 -0.58 -16.63
C THR A 118 -8.88 -1.34 -15.57
N GLN A 119 -8.81 -0.80 -14.35
CA GLN A 119 -8.16 -1.44 -13.22
C GLN A 119 -9.11 -1.47 -12.04
N ALA A 120 -9.16 -2.60 -11.35
CA ALA A 120 -9.86 -2.72 -10.09
C ALA A 120 -8.90 -2.85 -8.92
N SER A 121 -9.31 -2.38 -7.78
CA SER A 121 -8.59 -2.52 -6.52
C SER A 121 -9.43 -3.26 -5.49
N CYS A 122 -8.77 -4.06 -4.67
CA CYS A 122 -9.32 -4.68 -3.48
C CYS A 122 -8.45 -4.29 -2.30
N VAL A 123 -9.03 -3.62 -1.32
CA VAL A 123 -8.40 -3.34 -0.04
C VAL A 123 -8.98 -4.25 1.03
N VAL A 124 -8.20 -4.51 2.06
CA VAL A 124 -8.56 -5.41 3.16
C VAL A 124 -8.44 -4.70 4.48
N TYR A 125 -9.49 -4.79 5.29
CA TYR A 125 -9.50 -4.41 6.69
C TYR A 125 -9.62 -5.68 7.53
N GLU A 126 -8.77 -5.88 8.52
CA GLU A 126 -8.75 -7.09 9.34
C GLU A 126 -8.48 -6.72 10.79
N GLY A 127 -9.32 -7.24 11.70
CA GLY A 127 -9.21 -6.90 13.11
C GLY A 127 -9.47 -5.42 13.41
N ALA A 128 -8.42 -4.67 13.73
CA ALA A 128 -8.51 -3.26 14.12
C ALA A 128 -7.85 -2.30 13.11
N GLY A 129 -7.64 -2.70 11.85
CA GLY A 129 -6.98 -1.81 10.91
C GLY A 129 -6.87 -2.30 9.47
N MET A 130 -6.32 -1.44 8.61
CA MET A 130 -6.10 -1.74 7.21
C MET A 130 -4.91 -2.69 7.01
N ALA A 131 -5.14 -3.85 6.41
CA ALA A 131 -4.14 -4.88 6.14
C ALA A 131 -3.48 -4.66 4.75
N HIS A 132 -2.58 -3.69 4.65
CA HIS A 132 -1.99 -3.26 3.37
C HIS A 132 -1.26 -4.37 2.60
N ASN A 133 -0.68 -5.36 3.28
CA ASN A 133 -0.02 -6.52 2.69
C ASN A 133 -1.00 -7.45 1.94
N LEU A 134 -2.29 -7.38 2.25
CA LEU A 134 -3.36 -8.16 1.64
C LEU A 134 -4.05 -7.45 0.47
N TYR A 135 -3.72 -6.20 0.20
CA TYR A 135 -4.28 -5.44 -0.92
C TYR A 135 -3.93 -6.07 -2.26
N ARG A 136 -4.87 -6.00 -3.20
CA ARG A 136 -4.68 -6.54 -4.55
C ARG A 136 -5.15 -5.54 -5.62
N ARG A 137 -4.45 -5.54 -6.75
CA ARG A 137 -4.85 -4.84 -7.97
C ARG A 137 -5.11 -5.85 -9.06
N PHE A 138 -6.17 -5.64 -9.81
CA PHE A 138 -6.56 -6.50 -10.91
C PHE A 138 -6.55 -5.69 -12.21
N ASN A 139 -5.73 -6.11 -13.16
CA ASN A 139 -5.84 -5.60 -14.52
C ASN A 139 -7.05 -6.27 -15.18
N ILE A 140 -7.95 -5.44 -15.68
CA ILE A 140 -9.14 -5.87 -16.40
C ILE A 140 -8.82 -5.86 -17.89
N THR A 141 -9.13 -6.93 -18.59
CA THR A 141 -8.85 -7.09 -20.03
C THR A 141 -10.03 -7.76 -20.73
N GLY A 142 -10.19 -7.45 -22.03
CA GLY A 142 -11.21 -8.11 -22.84
C GLY A 142 -12.65 -7.66 -22.58
N ILE A 143 -12.83 -6.46 -22.01
CA ILE A 143 -14.14 -5.82 -21.83
C ILE A 143 -14.22 -4.53 -22.61
N GLU A 144 -15.43 -4.09 -22.93
CA GLU A 144 -15.67 -2.79 -23.54
C GLU A 144 -15.27 -1.64 -22.57
N PRO A 145 -14.67 -0.56 -23.08
CA PRO A 145 -14.33 0.59 -22.26
C PRO A 145 -15.57 1.21 -21.59
N GLY A 146 -15.55 1.31 -20.26
CA GLY A 146 -16.68 1.86 -19.48
C GLY A 146 -17.71 0.83 -19.03
N ASP A 147 -17.52 -0.46 -19.31
CA ASP A 147 -18.37 -1.51 -18.77
C ASP A 147 -17.96 -1.90 -17.35
N ASP A 148 -18.48 -1.15 -16.37
CA ASP A 148 -18.23 -1.36 -14.94
C ASP A 148 -18.77 -2.72 -14.46
N TYR A 149 -19.82 -3.23 -15.08
CA TYR A 149 -20.42 -4.50 -14.68
C TYR A 149 -19.54 -5.68 -15.09
N ALA A 150 -19.05 -5.69 -16.34
CA ALA A 150 -18.12 -6.71 -16.79
C ALA A 150 -16.79 -6.65 -16.02
N ALA A 151 -16.32 -5.44 -15.68
CA ALA A 151 -15.13 -5.25 -14.86
C ALA A 151 -15.33 -5.84 -13.45
N MET A 152 -16.44 -5.53 -12.80
CA MET A 152 -16.77 -6.05 -11.47
C MET A 152 -16.88 -7.57 -11.50
N ARG A 153 -17.58 -8.14 -12.48
CA ARG A 153 -17.71 -9.59 -12.66
C ARG A 153 -16.32 -10.26 -12.72
N GLN A 154 -15.44 -9.76 -13.59
CA GLN A 154 -14.11 -10.34 -13.77
C GLN A 154 -13.28 -10.29 -12.48
N VAL A 155 -13.37 -9.21 -11.73
CA VAL A 155 -12.61 -9.04 -10.48
C VAL A 155 -13.13 -9.96 -9.40
N ILE A 156 -14.44 -9.98 -9.17
CA ILE A 156 -15.08 -10.80 -8.14
C ILE A 156 -14.81 -12.28 -8.41
N GLU A 157 -14.97 -12.74 -9.65
CA GLU A 157 -14.66 -14.10 -10.04
C GLU A 157 -13.19 -14.46 -9.74
N ARG A 158 -12.25 -13.64 -10.22
CA ARG A 158 -10.80 -13.88 -9.99
C ARG A 158 -10.41 -13.86 -8.53
N ARG A 159 -11.07 -13.05 -7.71
CA ARG A 159 -10.78 -12.94 -6.28
C ARG A 159 -11.33 -14.12 -5.50
N TYR A 160 -12.53 -14.59 -5.84
CA TYR A 160 -13.24 -15.56 -5.03
C TYR A 160 -13.25 -16.99 -5.59
N LEU A 161 -12.77 -17.21 -6.82
CA LEU A 161 -12.55 -18.56 -7.35
C LEU A 161 -11.66 -19.45 -6.44
N PRO A 162 -10.56 -18.96 -5.79
CA PRO A 162 -9.84 -19.74 -4.81
C PRO A 162 -10.67 -20.05 -3.56
N VAL A 163 -11.58 -19.17 -3.14
CA VAL A 163 -12.49 -19.41 -2.01
C VAL A 163 -13.45 -20.55 -2.31
N SER A 164 -14.06 -20.57 -3.51
CA SER A 164 -14.96 -21.65 -3.92
C SER A 164 -14.28 -23.03 -4.00
N ARG A 165 -12.96 -23.04 -4.16
CA ARG A 165 -12.13 -24.28 -4.16
C ARG A 165 -11.62 -24.66 -2.76
N GLY A 166 -11.95 -23.90 -1.71
CA GLY A 166 -11.44 -24.12 -0.37
C GLY A 166 -9.97 -23.74 -0.16
N GLU A 167 -9.36 -23.01 -1.11
CA GLU A 167 -7.96 -22.57 -1.05
C GLU A 167 -7.78 -21.26 -0.26
N ALA A 168 -8.87 -20.54 0.00
CA ALA A 168 -8.89 -19.30 0.77
C ALA A 168 -10.19 -19.17 1.57
N GLN A 169 -10.17 -18.33 2.59
CA GLN A 169 -11.35 -18.07 3.42
C GLN A 169 -12.21 -16.95 2.82
N LEU A 170 -13.54 -17.10 2.96
CA LEU A 170 -14.49 -16.05 2.64
C LEU A 170 -14.36 -14.93 3.69
N PRO A 171 -14.29 -13.65 3.29
CA PRO A 171 -14.31 -12.55 4.25
C PRO A 171 -15.68 -12.44 4.93
N THR A 172 -15.71 -11.80 6.09
CA THR A 172 -16.95 -11.56 6.85
C THR A 172 -17.89 -10.62 6.10
N VAL A 173 -17.34 -9.61 5.41
CA VAL A 173 -18.09 -8.65 4.59
C VAL A 173 -17.31 -8.30 3.33
N VAL A 174 -18.03 -8.23 2.22
CA VAL A 174 -17.53 -7.73 0.92
C VAL A 174 -18.25 -6.43 0.59
N LEU A 175 -17.54 -5.33 0.68
CA LEU A 175 -18.03 -4.00 0.34
C LEU A 175 -17.81 -3.75 -1.16
N ILE A 176 -18.87 -3.33 -1.84
CA ILE A 176 -18.83 -2.93 -3.26
C ILE A 176 -19.07 -1.42 -3.33
N ASP A 177 -18.10 -0.65 -3.81
CA ASP A 177 -18.31 0.80 -4.05
C ASP A 177 -19.25 0.98 -5.24
N GLY A 178 -20.54 0.91 -4.94
CA GLY A 178 -21.59 0.96 -5.95
C GLY A 178 -22.98 0.67 -5.43
N GLY A 179 -23.97 0.87 -6.31
CA GLY A 179 -25.37 0.67 -6.03
C GLY A 179 -25.88 -0.75 -6.35
N LYS A 180 -27.20 -0.90 -6.33
CA LYS A 180 -27.91 -2.17 -6.53
C LYS A 180 -27.44 -2.98 -7.75
N GLY A 181 -27.12 -2.33 -8.87
CA GLY A 181 -26.68 -3.03 -10.08
C GLY A 181 -25.33 -3.73 -9.92
N GLN A 182 -24.35 -3.10 -9.25
CA GLN A 182 -23.04 -3.70 -9.01
C GLN A 182 -23.10 -4.79 -7.94
N VAL A 183 -23.93 -4.62 -6.91
CA VAL A 183 -24.21 -5.68 -5.93
C VAL A 183 -24.85 -6.89 -6.58
N LYS A 184 -25.83 -6.68 -7.47
CA LYS A 184 -26.48 -7.77 -8.22
C LYS A 184 -25.46 -8.55 -9.05
N MET A 185 -24.54 -7.85 -9.74
CA MET A 185 -23.49 -8.51 -10.51
C MET A 185 -22.57 -9.35 -9.63
N ALA A 186 -22.19 -8.85 -8.45
CA ALA A 186 -21.40 -9.60 -7.48
C ALA A 186 -22.17 -10.82 -6.94
N LYS A 187 -23.48 -10.66 -6.67
CA LYS A 187 -24.39 -11.74 -6.28
C LYS A 187 -24.44 -12.86 -7.32
N ASP A 188 -24.56 -12.51 -8.59
CA ASP A 188 -24.62 -13.50 -9.66
C ASP A 188 -23.35 -14.36 -9.69
N VAL A 189 -22.17 -13.72 -9.58
CA VAL A 189 -20.87 -14.43 -9.50
C VAL A 189 -20.77 -15.31 -8.25
N PHE A 190 -21.17 -14.80 -7.09
CA PHE A 190 -21.15 -15.58 -5.85
C PHE A 190 -22.07 -16.80 -5.93
N THR A 191 -23.25 -16.65 -6.53
CA THR A 191 -24.17 -17.74 -6.77
C THR A 191 -23.58 -18.80 -7.70
N GLU A 192 -22.95 -18.39 -8.80
CA GLU A 192 -22.25 -19.29 -9.74
C GLU A 192 -21.08 -20.04 -9.07
N LEU A 193 -20.40 -19.40 -8.14
CA LEU A 193 -19.28 -19.99 -7.38
C LEU A 193 -19.75 -20.81 -6.16
N GLY A 194 -21.05 -20.84 -5.85
CA GLY A 194 -21.58 -21.52 -4.66
C GLY A 194 -21.19 -20.88 -3.33
N LEU A 195 -20.96 -19.57 -3.32
CA LEU A 195 -20.56 -18.81 -2.15
C LEU A 195 -21.77 -18.13 -1.48
N ASP A 196 -21.62 -17.85 -0.19
CA ASP A 196 -22.64 -17.12 0.57
C ASP A 196 -22.76 -15.67 0.10
N THR A 197 -23.92 -15.32 -0.44
CA THR A 197 -24.23 -13.97 -0.93
C THR A 197 -24.58 -12.98 0.16
N SER A 198 -24.85 -13.43 1.38
CA SER A 198 -25.22 -12.57 2.51
C SER A 198 -24.10 -11.62 2.93
N VAL A 199 -22.85 -11.99 2.62
CA VAL A 199 -21.68 -11.17 2.92
C VAL A 199 -21.52 -9.93 2.02
N LEU A 200 -22.32 -9.83 0.93
CA LEU A 200 -22.21 -8.75 -0.06
C LEU A 200 -23.00 -7.51 0.37
N VAL A 201 -22.32 -6.39 0.48
CA VAL A 201 -22.91 -5.10 0.85
C VAL A 201 -22.42 -4.02 -0.12
N GLY A 202 -23.35 -3.38 -0.82
CA GLY A 202 -23.05 -2.21 -1.65
C GLY A 202 -23.04 -0.94 -0.81
N VAL A 203 -22.13 -0.04 -1.17
CA VAL A 203 -22.04 1.31 -0.59
C VAL A 203 -22.48 2.30 -1.68
N ALA A 204 -23.77 2.61 -1.68
CA ALA A 204 -24.34 3.57 -2.64
C ALA A 204 -24.17 5.00 -2.12
N LYS A 205 -23.91 5.93 -3.07
CA LYS A 205 -23.88 7.36 -2.75
C LYS A 205 -25.30 7.83 -2.46
N GLY A 206 -25.52 8.41 -1.30
CA GLY A 206 -26.81 8.96 -0.91
C GLY A 206 -27.26 10.12 -1.79
N GLU A 207 -28.49 10.61 -1.58
CA GLU A 207 -29.06 11.71 -2.36
C GLU A 207 -28.16 12.96 -2.37
N GLY A 208 -27.92 13.49 -3.56
CA GLY A 208 -27.08 14.69 -3.74
C GLY A 208 -25.58 14.42 -3.67
N ARG A 209 -25.10 13.18 -3.61
CA ARG A 209 -23.66 12.80 -3.54
C ARG A 209 -22.90 13.43 -2.37
N LYS A 210 -23.60 13.70 -1.28
CA LYS A 210 -22.98 14.27 -0.08
C LYS A 210 -22.32 13.19 0.74
N VAL A 211 -21.09 13.42 1.17
CA VAL A 211 -20.36 12.54 2.09
C VAL A 211 -21.11 12.44 3.42
N GLY A 212 -21.22 11.23 3.97
CA GLY A 212 -21.94 10.96 5.21
C GLY A 212 -23.44 10.71 5.05
N LEU A 213 -23.90 10.46 3.82
CA LEU A 213 -25.26 10.03 3.48
C LEU A 213 -25.22 8.78 2.59
N GLU A 214 -24.20 7.96 2.77
CA GLU A 214 -24.10 6.69 2.06
C GLU A 214 -25.19 5.74 2.56
N THR A 215 -25.75 4.98 1.63
CA THR A 215 -26.77 3.97 1.87
C THR A 215 -26.16 2.59 1.67
N LEU A 216 -26.32 1.69 2.60
CA LEU A 216 -25.93 0.29 2.47
C LEU A 216 -27.01 -0.48 1.71
N VAL A 217 -26.59 -1.22 0.70
CA VAL A 217 -27.48 -2.02 -0.18
C VAL A 217 -27.08 -3.47 -0.07
N PHE A 218 -28.06 -4.34 0.08
CA PHE A 218 -27.83 -5.77 0.32
C PHE A 218 -28.04 -6.61 -0.94
N ALA A 219 -27.37 -7.76 -1.00
CA ALA A 219 -27.60 -8.74 -2.06
C ALA A 219 -28.98 -9.40 -1.93
N ASP A 220 -29.53 -9.47 -0.73
CA ASP A 220 -30.91 -9.85 -0.51
C ASP A 220 -31.85 -8.69 -0.86
N GLU A 221 -32.59 -8.84 -1.95
CA GLU A 221 -33.51 -7.82 -2.46
C GLU A 221 -34.74 -7.60 -1.53
N SER A 222 -35.01 -8.52 -0.59
CA SER A 222 -36.07 -8.37 0.40
C SER A 222 -35.66 -7.44 1.54
N ARG A 223 -34.37 -7.22 1.72
CA ARG A 223 -33.82 -6.32 2.74
C ARG A 223 -33.79 -4.89 2.22
N GLU A 224 -34.46 -4.00 2.93
CA GLU A 224 -34.46 -2.58 2.57
C GLU A 224 -33.08 -1.96 2.68
N PRO A 225 -32.71 -1.00 1.80
CA PRO A 225 -31.49 -0.24 1.92
C PRO A 225 -31.41 0.48 3.26
N LEU A 226 -30.24 0.45 3.90
CA LEU A 226 -30.04 0.99 5.23
C LEU A 226 -29.26 2.31 5.16
N GLU A 227 -29.89 3.37 5.67
CA GLU A 227 -29.26 4.67 5.85
C GLU A 227 -28.70 4.79 7.27
N LEU A 228 -27.37 4.90 7.35
CA LEU A 228 -26.68 5.16 8.61
C LEU A 228 -26.55 6.67 8.80
N GLY A 229 -26.96 7.20 9.94
CA GLY A 229 -26.83 8.63 10.25
C GLY A 229 -25.36 9.07 10.23
N ARG A 230 -25.11 10.37 9.99
CA ARG A 230 -23.76 10.96 9.88
C ARG A 230 -22.85 10.73 11.09
N GLN A 231 -23.42 10.43 12.25
CA GLN A 231 -22.68 10.17 13.48
C GLN A 231 -22.44 8.68 13.73
N SER A 232 -22.92 7.80 12.83
CA SER A 232 -22.70 6.36 12.95
C SER A 232 -21.20 6.03 12.81
N GLN A 233 -20.69 5.30 13.79
CA GLN A 233 -19.32 4.79 13.76
C GLN A 233 -19.15 3.72 12.68
N ALA A 234 -20.20 2.93 12.41
CA ALA A 234 -20.24 1.98 11.32
C ALA A 234 -20.07 2.68 9.96
N LEU A 235 -20.78 3.79 9.72
CA LEU A 235 -20.62 4.57 8.50
C LEU A 235 -19.22 5.16 8.36
N MET A 236 -18.63 5.65 9.45
CA MET A 236 -17.27 6.16 9.45
C MET A 236 -16.26 5.08 9.02
N LEU A 237 -16.43 3.84 9.49
CA LEU A 237 -15.57 2.72 9.08
C LEU A 237 -15.75 2.36 7.60
N VAL A 238 -17.01 2.26 7.14
CA VAL A 238 -17.31 1.98 5.72
C VAL A 238 -16.72 3.06 4.82
N ALA A 239 -16.86 4.33 5.18
CA ALA A 239 -16.29 5.45 4.44
C ALA A 239 -14.75 5.40 4.40
N GLU A 240 -14.12 5.10 5.55
CA GLU A 240 -12.65 4.95 5.64
C GLU A 240 -12.14 3.85 4.70
N ILE A 241 -12.77 2.68 4.72
CA ILE A 241 -12.37 1.53 3.88
C ILE A 241 -12.60 1.84 2.40
N ARG A 242 -13.73 2.47 2.05
CA ARG A 242 -14.05 2.88 0.68
C ARG A 242 -13.05 3.93 0.16
N ASP A 243 -12.78 4.95 0.93
CA ASP A 243 -11.85 6.01 0.55
C ASP A 243 -10.42 5.46 0.38
N GLU A 244 -10.04 4.47 1.18
CA GLU A 244 -8.77 3.76 1.01
C GLU A 244 -8.76 2.92 -0.27
N ALA A 245 -9.86 2.24 -0.63
CA ALA A 245 -9.97 1.52 -1.90
C ALA A 245 -9.78 2.48 -3.09
N HIS A 246 -10.45 3.62 -3.05
CA HIS A 246 -10.32 4.66 -4.06
C HIS A 246 -8.89 5.24 -4.12
N ARG A 247 -8.28 5.57 -2.97
CA ARG A 247 -6.89 6.04 -2.89
C ARG A 247 -5.91 5.03 -3.49
N PHE A 248 -6.10 3.75 -3.16
CA PHE A 248 -5.25 2.66 -3.66
C PHE A 248 -5.38 2.49 -5.17
N ALA A 249 -6.59 2.59 -5.72
CA ALA A 249 -6.84 2.56 -7.16
C ALA A 249 -6.13 3.71 -7.89
N ILE A 250 -6.30 4.95 -7.42
CA ILE A 250 -5.67 6.15 -8.02
C ILE A 250 -4.14 6.04 -8.02
N THR A 251 -3.54 5.59 -6.93
CA THR A 251 -2.08 5.45 -6.84
C THR A 251 -1.56 4.40 -7.82
N GLY A 252 -2.28 3.31 -8.03
CA GLY A 252 -1.95 2.29 -9.02
C GLY A 252 -1.98 2.81 -10.46
N MET A 253 -3.01 3.57 -10.79
CA MET A 253 -3.14 4.20 -12.11
C MET A 253 -2.02 5.21 -12.38
N ARG A 254 -1.70 6.06 -11.41
CA ARG A 254 -0.59 7.02 -11.53
C ARG A 254 0.76 6.31 -11.76
N ALA A 255 1.03 5.24 -11.03
CA ALA A 255 2.24 4.43 -11.20
C ALA A 255 2.30 3.78 -12.59
N LYS A 256 1.18 3.22 -13.07
CA LYS A 256 1.06 2.62 -14.40
C LYS A 256 1.28 3.66 -15.50
N ARG A 257 0.63 4.83 -15.41
CA ARG A 257 0.83 5.95 -16.35
C ARG A 257 2.27 6.44 -16.37
N ALA A 258 2.92 6.58 -15.21
CA ALA A 258 4.31 6.96 -15.13
C ALA A 258 5.22 5.93 -15.81
N LYS A 259 4.94 4.64 -15.62
CA LYS A 259 5.66 3.54 -16.27
C LYS A 259 5.45 3.57 -17.78
N THR A 260 4.23 3.66 -18.28
CA THR A 260 3.90 3.73 -19.71
C THR A 260 4.54 4.96 -20.34
N ARG A 261 4.44 6.14 -19.72
CA ARG A 261 5.05 7.38 -20.24
C ARG A 261 6.58 7.33 -20.28
N ASN A 262 7.22 6.68 -19.32
CA ASN A 262 8.65 6.46 -19.31
C ASN A 262 9.09 5.41 -20.33
N THR A 263 8.26 4.40 -20.58
CA THR A 263 8.50 3.37 -21.59
C THR A 263 8.33 3.96 -23.00
N SER A 264 7.25 4.70 -23.24
CA SER A 264 6.95 5.37 -24.50
C SER A 264 8.06 6.33 -24.94
N LYS A 265 8.64 7.11 -24.02
CA LYS A 265 9.75 8.03 -24.33
C LYS A 265 11.00 7.34 -24.89
N LEU A 266 11.25 6.09 -24.52
CA LEU A 266 12.37 5.31 -25.07
C LEU A 266 11.98 4.51 -26.32
N GLU A 267 10.68 4.33 -26.59
CA GLU A 267 10.18 3.70 -27.83
C GLU A 267 10.36 4.61 -29.04
N ASP A 268 10.26 5.92 -28.81
CA ASP A 268 10.46 6.93 -29.83
C ASP A 268 11.95 7.09 -30.25
N PHE A 269 12.87 6.40 -29.55
CA PHE A 269 14.29 6.49 -29.84
C PHE A 269 14.70 5.51 -30.95
N GLU A 270 15.06 6.06 -32.08
CA GLU A 270 15.53 5.30 -33.25
C GLU A 270 16.72 4.41 -32.89
N GLY A 271 16.60 3.11 -33.14
CA GLY A 271 17.64 2.12 -32.85
C GLY A 271 17.60 1.49 -31.46
N ILE A 272 16.61 1.81 -30.64
CA ILE A 272 16.41 1.18 -29.29
C ILE A 272 15.23 0.21 -29.32
N GLY A 273 15.50 -1.07 -29.53
CA GLY A 273 14.51 -2.13 -29.40
C GLY A 273 14.27 -2.53 -27.93
N PRO A 274 13.24 -3.38 -27.68
CA PRO A 274 12.83 -3.75 -26.33
C PRO A 274 13.96 -4.28 -25.43
N LYS A 275 14.85 -5.09 -25.95
CA LYS A 275 15.99 -5.66 -25.21
C LYS A 275 17.00 -4.59 -24.76
N ARG A 276 17.35 -3.65 -25.65
CA ARG A 276 18.27 -2.54 -25.32
C ARG A 276 17.65 -1.60 -24.30
N ARG A 277 16.37 -1.31 -24.43
CA ARG A 277 15.58 -0.51 -23.47
C ARG A 277 15.60 -1.14 -22.08
N GLN A 278 15.33 -2.45 -21.99
CA GLN A 278 15.35 -3.16 -20.71
C GLN A 278 16.73 -3.08 -20.04
N LYS A 279 17.81 -3.30 -20.81
CA LYS A 279 19.19 -3.18 -20.32
C LYS A 279 19.50 -1.77 -19.81
N LEU A 280 19.11 -0.72 -20.56
CA LEU A 280 19.27 0.68 -20.16
C LEU A 280 18.56 0.99 -18.83
N LEU A 281 17.26 0.68 -18.75
CA LEU A 281 16.47 0.97 -17.55
C LEU A 281 16.92 0.16 -16.34
N SER A 282 17.32 -1.09 -16.52
CA SER A 282 17.83 -1.94 -15.45
C SER A 282 19.19 -1.43 -14.93
N ARG A 283 20.10 -1.05 -15.82
CA ARG A 283 21.46 -0.58 -15.45
C ARG A 283 21.43 0.73 -14.68
N PHE A 284 20.56 1.67 -15.07
CA PHE A 284 20.50 3.02 -14.48
C PHE A 284 19.37 3.20 -13.47
N GLY A 285 18.66 2.12 -13.05
CA GLY A 285 17.57 2.22 -12.08
C GLY A 285 16.37 3.03 -12.57
N GLY A 286 16.15 3.10 -13.90
CA GLY A 286 15.04 3.80 -14.54
C GLY A 286 15.43 5.06 -15.31
N MET A 287 14.40 5.78 -15.83
CA MET A 287 14.59 6.97 -16.67
C MET A 287 15.34 8.12 -15.99
N ARG A 288 15.19 8.24 -14.67
CA ARG A 288 15.88 9.31 -13.91
C ARG A 288 17.38 9.08 -13.86
N GLY A 289 17.80 7.84 -13.58
CA GLY A 289 19.22 7.47 -13.60
C GLY A 289 19.79 7.56 -15.01
N LEU A 290 19.05 7.10 -16.02
CA LEU A 290 19.49 7.21 -17.42
C LEU A 290 19.67 8.66 -17.89
N LYS A 291 18.84 9.58 -17.45
CA LYS A 291 19.01 11.02 -17.73
C LYS A 291 20.28 11.62 -17.09
N ASN A 292 20.70 11.09 -15.95
CA ASN A 292 21.89 11.58 -15.25
C ASN A 292 23.17 10.86 -15.68
N ALA A 293 23.07 9.86 -16.56
CA ALA A 293 24.19 9.08 -17.04
C ALA A 293 24.97 9.84 -18.13
N SER A 294 26.29 9.69 -18.12
CA SER A 294 27.16 10.21 -19.18
C SER A 294 27.05 9.36 -20.46
N ILE A 295 27.55 9.91 -21.58
CA ILE A 295 27.61 9.17 -22.85
C ILE A 295 28.50 7.92 -22.69
N GLU A 296 29.59 8.04 -21.95
CA GLU A 296 30.51 6.96 -21.64
C GLU A 296 29.80 5.84 -20.86
N ASP A 297 29.03 6.17 -19.82
CA ASP A 297 28.28 5.20 -19.03
C ASP A 297 27.22 4.46 -19.87
N ILE A 298 26.53 5.19 -20.74
CA ILE A 298 25.53 4.61 -21.65
C ILE A 298 26.20 3.66 -22.67
N ALA A 299 27.39 4.00 -23.14
CA ALA A 299 28.13 3.18 -24.08
C ALA A 299 28.73 1.91 -23.48
N THR A 300 28.80 1.79 -22.12
CA THR A 300 29.23 0.54 -21.44
C THR A 300 28.25 -0.60 -21.59
N ILE A 301 27.00 -0.30 -21.99
CA ILE A 301 25.96 -1.32 -22.10
C ILE A 301 26.14 -2.15 -23.36
N GLU A 302 26.18 -3.45 -23.19
CA GLU A 302 26.30 -4.41 -24.27
C GLU A 302 25.22 -4.19 -25.36
N GLY A 303 25.68 -4.01 -26.61
CA GLY A 303 24.82 -3.76 -27.78
C GLY A 303 24.47 -2.27 -28.00
N ILE A 304 25.08 -1.34 -27.24
CA ILE A 304 24.99 0.11 -27.45
C ILE A 304 26.34 0.64 -27.87
N SER A 305 26.47 1.07 -29.14
CA SER A 305 27.66 1.73 -29.63
C SER A 305 27.74 3.17 -29.10
N ARG A 306 28.95 3.76 -29.10
CA ARG A 306 29.16 5.16 -28.70
C ARG A 306 28.27 6.12 -29.50
N LYS A 307 28.13 5.91 -30.80
CA LYS A 307 27.26 6.72 -31.68
C LYS A 307 25.76 6.60 -31.28
N LEU A 308 25.33 5.43 -30.81
CA LEU A 308 23.98 5.24 -30.30
C LEU A 308 23.81 5.88 -28.91
N ALA A 309 24.82 5.79 -28.05
CA ALA A 309 24.83 6.45 -26.74
C ALA A 309 24.74 7.98 -26.87
N GLU A 310 25.49 8.59 -27.80
CA GLU A 310 25.40 10.01 -28.11
C GLU A 310 23.99 10.43 -28.58
N ARG A 311 23.36 9.64 -29.45
CA ARG A 311 21.95 9.88 -29.85
C ARG A 311 20.97 9.79 -28.71
N ILE A 312 21.11 8.78 -27.84
CA ILE A 312 20.31 8.63 -26.66
C ILE A 312 20.45 9.86 -25.76
N TYR A 313 21.68 10.27 -25.51
CA TYR A 313 21.96 11.44 -24.67
C TYR A 313 21.35 12.73 -25.25
N LEU A 314 21.54 12.99 -26.54
CA LEU A 314 20.95 14.12 -27.24
C LEU A 314 19.44 14.16 -27.19
N GLN A 315 18.79 13.01 -27.38
CA GLN A 315 17.32 12.91 -27.30
C GLN A 315 16.78 13.08 -25.88
N LEU A 316 17.58 12.72 -24.86
CA LEU A 316 17.20 12.92 -23.44
C LEU A 316 17.36 14.36 -22.97
N HIS A 317 18.35 15.11 -23.51
CA HIS A 317 18.74 16.43 -23.02
C HIS A 317 18.44 17.57 -24.01
N GLY A 318 18.14 17.25 -25.26
CA GLY A 318 17.88 18.25 -26.31
C GLY A 318 19.11 19.02 -26.82
N GLN A 319 20.31 18.75 -26.26
CA GLN A 319 21.58 19.39 -26.62
C GLN A 319 22.75 18.42 -26.40
N ALA A 320 23.83 18.56 -27.19
CA ALA A 320 25.09 17.87 -26.93
C ALA A 320 25.72 18.35 -25.61
N PRO A 321 26.51 17.50 -24.90
CA PRO A 321 27.27 17.95 -23.73
C PRO A 321 28.14 19.13 -24.16
N LYS A 322 28.20 20.19 -23.37
CA LYS A 322 29.19 21.24 -23.52
C LYS A 322 30.54 20.56 -23.26
N GLU A 323 31.37 20.47 -24.29
CA GLU A 323 32.77 20.12 -24.13
C GLU A 323 33.38 21.11 -23.14
N ILE A 324 33.90 20.58 -22.04
CA ILE A 324 34.77 21.36 -21.15
C ILE A 324 36.03 21.60 -22.01
N SER A 325 36.12 22.80 -22.56
CA SER A 325 37.36 23.27 -23.19
C SER A 325 38.42 23.26 -22.10
N GLU A 326 39.34 22.31 -22.16
CA GLU A 326 40.61 22.39 -21.49
C GLU A 326 41.30 23.68 -21.95
N SER A 327 41.27 24.69 -21.10
CA SER A 327 42.16 25.83 -21.21
C SER A 327 43.54 25.36 -20.81
N ASN A 328 44.30 24.85 -21.80
CA ASN A 328 45.72 24.96 -21.78
C ASN A 328 46.06 26.40 -22.14
N GLU A 329 46.57 27.15 -21.20
CA GLU A 329 47.47 28.25 -21.46
C GLU A 329 48.49 28.35 -20.31
N SER A 330 49.73 28.05 -20.71
CA SER A 330 51.03 28.61 -20.34
C SER A 330 51.44 28.52 -18.87
#